data_516d071f89164f11e22b473714c1cb23
#
_entry.id   516d071f89164f11e22b473714c1cb23
#
_cell.length_a   1.000
_cell.length_b   1.000
_cell.length_c   1.000
_cell.angle_alpha   90.00
_cell.angle_beta   90.00
_cell.angle_gamma   90.00
#
_symmetry.space_group_name_H-M   'P 1'
#
loop_
_entity.id
_entity.type
_entity.pdbx_description
1 polymer ?
#
loop_
_entity_poly.entity_id
_entity_poly.type
_entity_poly.pdbx_seq_one_letter_code
_entity_poly.pdbx_strand_id
1 'polypeptide(L)'
;MRLLPLILLASSALAAQDVRIPLRTRVQPFKGTDLWDGAELNGSFPAANSAIIVCDMWDKHWCAGATQRVTELAHRMDPVLKQARAAGVVVIHAPSDTMDFYKDAPQRLLVLNAPKVEPPPDLKIPDLPLPIDDSDGGCDTPGDHEHKAWSRENPILAIGPNDAISDNGAEVYNLLRQRGINTVFVMGVHTNMCILNRGFAIKQMTRWGMKCVLVRDLTDAMYNPAQAPHVSHARGTELVIEYIERYWCPSTLSKDLLAALAGIRNGN
;
A
#
# COMPACT_ATOMS: atom_id res chain seq x y z
N MET A 1 -22.39 -8.06 60.19
CA MET A 1 -21.45 -8.52 59.14
C MET A 1 -22.19 -8.45 57.80
N ARG A 2 -21.95 -7.41 56.99
CA ARG A 2 -22.57 -7.26 55.65
C ARG A 2 -21.54 -7.77 54.62
N LEU A 3 -21.87 -8.86 53.93
CA LEU A 3 -21.11 -9.38 52.81
C LEU A 3 -21.37 -8.48 51.58
N LEU A 4 -20.33 -7.78 51.08
CA LEU A 4 -20.37 -7.13 49.76
C LEU A 4 -20.24 -8.20 48.65
N PRO A 5 -21.06 -8.17 47.61
CA PRO A 5 -20.87 -9.04 46.49
C PRO A 5 -19.69 -8.54 45.63
N LEU A 6 -18.73 -9.43 45.39
CA LEU A 6 -17.61 -9.24 44.48
C LEU A 6 -18.16 -9.34 43.03
N ILE A 7 -18.31 -8.22 42.36
CA ILE A 7 -18.65 -8.20 40.92
C ILE A 7 -17.40 -8.53 40.15
N LEU A 8 -17.29 -9.76 39.63
CA LEU A 8 -16.29 -10.14 38.64
C LEU A 8 -16.68 -9.47 37.30
N LEU A 9 -15.96 -8.42 36.93
CA LEU A 9 -15.98 -7.89 35.55
C LEU A 9 -15.26 -8.90 34.65
N ALA A 10 -16.01 -9.70 33.94
CA ALA A 10 -15.49 -10.53 32.86
C ALA A 10 -15.10 -9.61 31.69
N SER A 11 -13.81 -9.30 31.57
CA SER A 11 -13.26 -8.68 30.35
C SER A 11 -13.37 -9.68 29.20
N SER A 12 -14.40 -9.56 28.37
CA SER A 12 -14.44 -10.28 27.11
C SER A 12 -13.34 -9.71 26.21
N ALA A 13 -12.21 -10.42 26.13
CA ALA A 13 -11.21 -10.14 25.10
C ALA A 13 -11.90 -10.37 23.75
N LEU A 14 -12.20 -9.27 23.03
CA LEU A 14 -12.64 -9.37 21.63
C LEU A 14 -11.53 -10.08 20.86
N ALA A 15 -11.80 -11.27 20.35
CA ALA A 15 -10.89 -11.95 19.45
C ALA A 15 -10.67 -11.05 18.24
N ALA A 16 -9.41 -10.69 17.98
CA ALA A 16 -9.06 -9.91 16.79
C ALA A 16 -9.53 -10.70 15.56
N GLN A 17 -10.37 -10.05 14.74
CA GLN A 17 -10.86 -10.70 13.52
C GLN A 17 -9.82 -10.59 12.42
N ASP A 18 -9.61 -11.68 11.69
CA ASP A 18 -8.63 -11.77 10.62
C ASP A 18 -9.21 -11.32 9.28
N VAL A 19 -8.44 -10.53 8.55
CA VAL A 19 -8.62 -10.27 7.11
C VAL A 19 -8.17 -11.53 6.37
N ARG A 20 -9.10 -12.31 5.85
CA ARG A 20 -8.83 -13.54 5.09
C ARG A 20 -9.05 -13.28 3.61
N ILE A 21 -7.98 -13.38 2.83
CA ILE A 21 -7.99 -13.01 1.41
C ILE A 21 -7.22 -14.00 0.55
N PRO A 22 -7.65 -14.23 -0.71
CA PRO A 22 -6.83 -14.89 -1.70
C PRO A 22 -5.65 -13.99 -2.08
N LEU A 23 -4.48 -14.60 -2.17
CA LEU A 23 -3.24 -13.97 -2.58
C LEU A 23 -2.73 -14.66 -3.85
N ARG A 24 -2.16 -13.86 -4.77
CA ARG A 24 -1.40 -14.35 -5.91
C ARG A 24 0.08 -14.09 -5.68
N THR A 25 0.90 -15.07 -5.97
CA THR A 25 2.37 -14.96 -6.02
C THR A 25 2.91 -15.74 -7.20
N ARG A 26 4.22 -15.72 -7.42
CA ARG A 26 4.85 -16.50 -8.47
C ARG A 26 5.93 -17.39 -7.90
N VAL A 27 5.99 -18.61 -8.38
CA VAL A 27 6.93 -19.64 -7.96
C VAL A 27 7.71 -20.18 -9.14
N GLN A 28 8.96 -20.60 -8.89
CA GLN A 28 9.73 -21.34 -9.88
C GLN A 28 9.42 -22.84 -9.72
N PRO A 29 8.72 -23.47 -10.68
CA PRO A 29 8.47 -24.92 -10.62
C PRO A 29 9.77 -25.72 -10.76
N PHE A 30 10.74 -25.15 -11.49
CA PHE A 30 12.07 -25.73 -11.65
C PHE A 30 13.13 -24.72 -11.22
N LYS A 31 13.81 -25.00 -10.12
CA LYS A 31 14.83 -24.11 -9.55
C LYS A 31 15.95 -23.82 -10.55
N GLY A 32 16.27 -22.54 -10.71
CA GLY A 32 17.36 -22.10 -11.60
C GLY A 32 16.96 -21.93 -13.07
N THR A 33 15.67 -22.00 -13.39
CA THR A 33 15.13 -21.63 -14.69
C THR A 33 14.44 -20.27 -14.65
N ASP A 34 14.21 -19.64 -15.81
CA ASP A 34 13.42 -18.41 -15.91
C ASP A 34 11.90 -18.66 -16.02
N LEU A 35 11.47 -19.90 -15.75
CA LEU A 35 10.06 -20.27 -15.75
C LEU A 35 9.42 -19.90 -14.41
N TRP A 36 8.34 -19.15 -14.48
CA TRP A 36 7.57 -18.73 -13.31
C TRP A 36 6.10 -19.00 -13.52
N ASP A 37 5.50 -19.73 -12.59
CA ASP A 37 4.07 -20.02 -12.57
C ASP A 37 3.36 -19.14 -11.54
N GLY A 38 2.12 -18.72 -11.87
CA GLY A 38 1.23 -18.12 -10.90
C GLY A 38 0.79 -19.14 -9.86
N ALA A 39 0.86 -18.78 -8.58
CA ALA A 39 0.38 -19.58 -7.49
C ALA A 39 -0.61 -18.78 -6.65
N GLU A 40 -1.72 -19.42 -6.27
CA GLU A 40 -2.71 -18.84 -5.36
C GLU A 40 -2.58 -19.44 -3.97
N LEU A 41 -2.71 -18.61 -2.95
CA LEU A 41 -2.72 -19.01 -1.54
C LEU A 41 -3.72 -18.16 -0.76
N ASN A 42 -4.11 -18.64 0.42
CA ASN A 42 -4.97 -17.87 1.31
C ASN A 42 -4.13 -17.21 2.40
N GLY A 43 -4.20 -15.89 2.46
CA GLY A 43 -3.61 -15.11 3.55
C GLY A 43 -4.60 -14.91 4.68
N SER A 44 -4.10 -14.83 5.92
CA SER A 44 -4.88 -14.46 7.10
C SER A 44 -4.07 -13.44 7.91
N PHE A 45 -4.64 -12.27 8.13
CA PHE A 45 -3.97 -11.13 8.76
C PHE A 45 -4.89 -10.50 9.81
N PRO A 46 -4.47 -10.36 11.08
CA PRO A 46 -5.28 -9.64 12.08
C PRO A 46 -5.50 -8.19 11.64
N ALA A 47 -6.77 -7.76 11.59
CA ALA A 47 -7.09 -6.39 11.17
C ALA A 47 -6.38 -5.35 12.03
N ALA A 48 -6.34 -5.57 13.36
CA ALA A 48 -5.69 -4.68 14.32
C ALA A 48 -4.15 -4.57 14.11
N ASN A 49 -3.53 -5.54 13.42
CA ASN A 49 -2.11 -5.54 13.10
C ASN A 49 -1.82 -5.23 11.62
N SER A 50 -2.82 -4.69 10.92
CA SER A 50 -2.74 -4.38 9.49
C SER A 50 -2.91 -2.88 9.22
N ALA A 51 -2.25 -2.40 8.17
CA ALA A 51 -2.45 -1.05 7.63
C ALA A 51 -2.59 -1.08 6.10
N ILE A 52 -3.21 -0.04 5.56
CA ILE A 52 -3.18 0.27 4.14
C ILE A 52 -2.28 1.49 3.94
N ILE A 53 -1.34 1.41 3.01
CA ILE A 53 -0.52 2.55 2.55
C ILE A 53 -1.04 2.98 1.18
N VAL A 54 -1.50 4.23 1.09
CA VAL A 54 -1.94 4.90 -0.14
C VAL A 54 -0.76 5.72 -0.66
N CYS A 55 -0.07 5.20 -1.66
CA CYS A 55 1.18 5.75 -2.19
C CYS A 55 0.90 6.70 -3.35
N ASP A 56 1.36 7.96 -3.22
CA ASP A 56 1.48 8.96 -4.26
C ASP A 56 0.23 9.16 -5.15
N MET A 57 -0.95 9.06 -4.55
CA MET A 57 -2.23 9.33 -5.21
C MET A 57 -2.49 10.83 -5.29
N TRP A 58 -1.68 11.53 -6.08
CA TRP A 58 -1.71 13.00 -6.19
C TRP A 58 -2.96 13.56 -6.89
N ASP A 59 -3.25 14.81 -6.61
CA ASP A 59 -4.33 15.60 -7.25
C ASP A 59 -4.09 15.82 -8.75
N LYS A 60 -2.83 15.84 -9.18
CA LYS A 60 -2.41 16.03 -10.57
C LYS A 60 -1.02 15.42 -10.79
N HIS A 61 -0.77 14.96 -12.00
CA HIS A 61 0.55 14.52 -12.47
C HIS A 61 0.95 15.33 -13.72
N TRP A 62 2.26 15.45 -14.00
CA TRP A 62 2.73 16.14 -15.19
C TRP A 62 2.32 15.40 -16.50
N CYS A 63 2.16 14.10 -16.45
CA CYS A 63 1.60 13.28 -17.53
C CYS A 63 0.07 13.25 -17.43
N ALA A 64 -0.61 13.72 -18.47
CA ALA A 64 -2.08 13.81 -18.49
C ALA A 64 -2.74 12.43 -18.41
N GLY A 65 -2.20 11.43 -19.12
CA GLY A 65 -2.67 10.04 -19.03
C GLY A 65 -2.56 9.48 -17.61
N ALA A 66 -1.45 9.74 -16.92
CA ALA A 66 -1.28 9.34 -15.52
C ALA A 66 -2.28 10.07 -14.61
N THR A 67 -2.54 11.36 -14.80
CA THR A 67 -3.56 12.10 -14.03
C THR A 67 -4.94 11.46 -14.16
N GLN A 68 -5.34 11.09 -15.38
CA GLN A 68 -6.61 10.44 -15.62
C GLN A 68 -6.69 9.09 -14.90
N ARG A 69 -5.68 8.23 -15.05
CA ARG A 69 -5.65 6.90 -14.43
C ARG A 69 -5.62 6.97 -12.89
N VAL A 70 -4.88 7.92 -12.31
CA VAL A 70 -4.89 8.18 -10.86
C VAL A 70 -6.29 8.54 -10.38
N THR A 71 -7.01 9.39 -11.13
CA THR A 71 -8.40 9.78 -10.78
C THR A 71 -9.34 8.57 -10.81
N GLU A 72 -9.24 7.72 -11.82
CA GLU A 72 -10.02 6.49 -11.93
C GLU A 72 -9.71 5.51 -10.78
N LEU A 73 -8.43 5.36 -10.43
CA LEU A 73 -8.00 4.55 -9.29
C LEU A 73 -8.54 5.11 -7.97
N ALA A 74 -8.54 6.44 -7.78
CA ALA A 74 -9.04 7.07 -6.55
C ALA A 74 -10.51 6.74 -6.29
N HIS A 75 -11.36 6.76 -7.31
CA HIS A 75 -12.77 6.35 -7.20
C HIS A 75 -12.93 4.89 -6.77
N ARG A 76 -12.02 4.01 -7.19
CA ARG A 76 -12.04 2.59 -6.83
C ARG A 76 -11.42 2.33 -5.45
N MET A 77 -10.49 3.16 -5.00
CA MET A 77 -9.85 3.06 -3.69
C MET A 77 -10.74 3.53 -2.56
N ASP A 78 -11.46 4.63 -2.72
CA ASP A 78 -12.20 5.25 -1.64
C ASP A 78 -13.17 4.30 -0.89
N PRO A 79 -13.95 3.42 -1.56
CA PRO A 79 -14.75 2.41 -0.88
C PRO A 79 -13.92 1.42 -0.04
N VAL A 80 -12.73 1.02 -0.51
CA VAL A 80 -11.83 0.11 0.21
C VAL A 80 -11.32 0.79 1.48
N LEU A 81 -10.90 2.06 1.39
CA LEU A 81 -10.41 2.82 2.54
C LEU A 81 -11.51 3.06 3.58
N LYS A 82 -12.74 3.35 3.14
CA LYS A 82 -13.90 3.46 4.04
C LYS A 82 -14.14 2.17 4.82
N GLN A 83 -14.10 1.04 4.12
CA GLN A 83 -14.32 -0.27 4.76
C GLN A 83 -13.14 -0.66 5.67
N ALA A 84 -11.91 -0.32 5.29
CA ALA A 84 -10.72 -0.55 6.11
C ALA A 84 -10.82 0.18 7.46
N ARG A 85 -11.22 1.45 7.46
CA ARG A 85 -11.45 2.22 8.69
C ARG A 85 -12.54 1.59 9.55
N ALA A 86 -13.64 1.16 8.94
CA ALA A 86 -14.73 0.48 9.65
C ALA A 86 -14.29 -0.85 10.29
N ALA A 87 -13.32 -1.53 9.68
CA ALA A 87 -12.72 -2.76 10.19
C ALA A 87 -11.56 -2.53 11.19
N GLY A 88 -11.23 -1.28 11.52
CA GLY A 88 -10.13 -0.95 12.42
C GLY A 88 -8.72 -1.06 11.82
N VAL A 89 -8.62 -1.21 10.49
CA VAL A 89 -7.35 -1.18 9.76
C VAL A 89 -6.87 0.27 9.64
N VAL A 90 -5.61 0.51 9.97
CA VAL A 90 -5.01 1.85 9.88
C VAL A 90 -4.82 2.25 8.42
N VAL A 91 -5.20 3.48 8.05
CA VAL A 91 -4.93 4.05 6.72
C VAL A 91 -3.84 5.09 6.84
N ILE A 92 -2.83 4.97 5.98
CA ILE A 92 -1.69 5.88 5.88
C ILE A 92 -1.69 6.47 4.48
N HIS A 93 -1.89 7.78 4.38
CA HIS A 93 -1.82 8.55 3.15
C HIS A 93 -0.39 9.04 2.97
N ALA A 94 0.21 8.72 1.83
CA ALA A 94 1.62 9.04 1.57
C ALA A 94 1.80 9.79 0.23
N PRO A 95 1.21 10.99 0.07
CA PRO A 95 1.38 11.81 -1.12
C PRO A 95 2.72 12.55 -1.05
N SER A 96 3.79 11.96 -1.58
CA SER A 96 5.15 12.49 -1.51
C SER A 96 5.27 13.91 -2.05
N ASP A 97 6.19 14.66 -1.44
CA ASP A 97 6.51 16.05 -1.81
C ASP A 97 5.35 17.04 -1.63
N THR A 98 4.39 16.72 -0.74
CA THR A 98 3.24 17.58 -0.42
C THR A 98 3.05 17.84 1.07
N MET A 99 4.02 17.48 1.90
CA MET A 99 3.87 17.56 3.37
C MET A 99 3.64 18.99 3.88
N ASP A 100 4.07 20.02 3.17
CA ASP A 100 3.78 21.43 3.51
C ASP A 100 2.27 21.72 3.51
N PHE A 101 1.51 21.08 2.61
CA PHE A 101 0.05 21.20 2.58
C PHE A 101 -0.59 20.62 3.85
N TYR A 102 0.01 19.58 4.43
CA TYR A 102 -0.52 18.86 5.59
C TYR A 102 0.15 19.20 6.92
N LYS A 103 1.10 20.15 6.95
CA LYS A 103 1.96 20.41 8.11
C LYS A 103 1.22 20.56 9.45
N ASP A 104 0.01 21.17 9.43
CA ASP A 104 -0.81 21.42 10.61
C ASP A 104 -1.98 20.42 10.75
N ALA A 105 -2.09 19.44 9.86
CA ALA A 105 -3.16 18.44 9.90
C ALA A 105 -2.97 17.49 11.10
N PRO A 106 -4.03 17.18 11.87
CA PRO A 106 -3.94 16.25 13.00
C PRO A 106 -3.34 14.89 12.59
N GLN A 107 -3.65 14.40 11.39
CA GLN A 107 -3.14 13.15 10.83
C GLN A 107 -1.63 13.18 10.57
N ARG A 108 -1.09 14.34 10.21
CA ARG A 108 0.36 14.57 10.07
C ARG A 108 1.03 14.62 11.45
N LEU A 109 0.44 15.37 12.38
CA LEU A 109 0.95 15.49 13.74
C LEU A 109 0.93 14.14 14.49
N LEU A 110 -0.05 13.28 14.21
CA LEU A 110 -0.11 11.93 14.74
C LEU A 110 1.14 11.13 14.39
N VAL A 111 1.61 11.21 13.17
CA VAL A 111 2.83 10.51 12.72
C VAL A 111 4.09 11.11 13.33
N LEU A 112 4.19 12.44 13.35
CA LEU A 112 5.36 13.15 13.92
C LEU A 112 5.55 12.87 15.41
N ASN A 113 4.46 12.61 16.13
CA ASN A 113 4.48 12.29 17.56
C ASN A 113 4.70 10.80 17.85
N ALA A 114 4.80 9.93 16.85
CA ALA A 114 5.11 8.53 17.05
C ALA A 114 6.53 8.36 17.64
N PRO A 115 6.72 7.51 18.65
CA PRO A 115 8.04 7.25 19.21
C PRO A 115 9.00 6.75 18.14
N LYS A 116 10.21 7.30 18.10
CA LYS A 116 11.26 6.84 17.18
C LYS A 116 11.67 5.42 17.53
N VAL A 117 11.73 4.58 16.52
CA VAL A 117 12.18 3.18 16.61
C VAL A 117 13.28 2.96 15.57
N GLU A 118 14.41 2.44 16.01
CA GLU A 118 15.47 2.05 15.07
C GLU A 118 14.98 0.85 14.24
N PRO A 119 14.96 0.95 12.90
CA PRO A 119 14.61 -0.19 12.06
C PRO A 119 15.64 -1.31 12.19
N PRO A 120 15.27 -2.57 11.95
CA PRO A 120 16.25 -3.65 11.88
C PRO A 120 17.18 -3.44 10.69
N PRO A 121 18.36 -4.07 10.69
CA PRO A 121 19.21 -4.11 9.50
C PRO A 121 18.46 -4.65 8.29
N ASP A 122 18.67 -4.03 7.15
CA ASP A 122 18.01 -4.41 5.91
C ASP A 122 18.26 -5.88 5.55
N LEU A 123 17.19 -6.62 5.26
CA LEU A 123 17.29 -7.93 4.65
C LEU A 123 17.94 -7.79 3.27
N LYS A 124 18.95 -8.65 3.00
CA LYS A 124 19.65 -8.68 1.71
C LYS A 124 18.79 -9.36 0.66
N ILE A 125 17.96 -8.58 -0.02
CA ILE A 125 17.10 -9.03 -1.11
C ILE A 125 17.67 -8.46 -2.41
N PRO A 126 18.02 -9.28 -3.42
CA PRO A 126 18.50 -8.80 -4.72
C PRO A 126 17.49 -7.87 -5.37
N ASP A 127 17.95 -6.75 -5.90
CA ASP A 127 17.13 -5.79 -6.65
C ASP A 127 17.40 -6.01 -8.14
N LEU A 128 16.55 -6.78 -8.79
CA LEU A 128 16.69 -7.15 -10.19
C LEU A 128 16.13 -6.05 -11.11
N PRO A 129 16.58 -5.97 -12.37
CA PRO A 129 16.05 -5.01 -13.33
C PRO A 129 14.54 -5.15 -13.53
N LEU A 130 13.89 -4.02 -13.77
CA LEU A 130 12.47 -3.97 -14.12
C LEU A 130 12.22 -4.64 -15.48
N PRO A 131 11.03 -5.22 -15.70
CA PRO A 131 10.65 -5.86 -16.96
C PRO A 131 10.18 -4.87 -18.04
N ILE A 132 10.23 -3.59 -17.75
CA ILE A 132 9.84 -2.49 -18.66
C ILE A 132 10.93 -1.43 -18.67
N ASP A 133 11.07 -0.73 -19.77
CA ASP A 133 11.92 0.45 -19.91
C ASP A 133 11.08 1.71 -19.59
N ASP A 134 11.47 2.43 -18.55
CA ASP A 134 10.90 3.69 -18.11
C ASP A 134 11.92 4.85 -18.17
N SER A 135 12.99 4.68 -18.92
CA SER A 135 14.10 5.65 -19.01
C SER A 135 13.70 6.99 -19.63
N ASP A 136 12.57 7.04 -20.35
CA ASP A 136 11.96 8.27 -20.88
C ASP A 136 11.01 8.97 -19.89
N GLY A 137 10.97 8.52 -18.62
CA GLY A 137 10.03 8.97 -17.62
C GLY A 137 8.66 8.27 -17.66
N GLY A 138 8.45 7.36 -18.64
CA GLY A 138 7.29 6.49 -18.74
C GLY A 138 5.97 7.15 -19.13
N CYS A 139 5.96 8.44 -19.53
CA CYS A 139 4.73 9.13 -19.92
C CYS A 139 4.26 8.68 -21.32
N ASP A 140 2.99 8.26 -21.38
CA ASP A 140 2.33 7.83 -22.62
C ASP A 140 1.54 8.95 -23.31
N THR A 141 1.63 10.18 -22.82
CA THR A 141 0.98 11.35 -23.42
C THR A 141 2.00 12.19 -24.19
N PRO A 142 1.91 12.25 -25.53
CA PRO A 142 2.86 13.02 -26.32
C PRO A 142 2.86 14.51 -25.98
N GLY A 143 4.05 15.09 -25.83
CA GLY A 143 4.22 16.51 -25.54
C GLY A 143 4.22 16.89 -24.08
N ASP A 144 3.89 15.99 -23.17
CA ASP A 144 4.01 16.23 -21.74
C ASP A 144 5.48 16.07 -21.29
N HIS A 145 5.92 16.96 -20.41
CA HIS A 145 7.28 16.97 -19.88
C HIS A 145 7.30 17.01 -18.36
N GLU A 146 8.30 16.38 -17.77
CA GLU A 146 8.43 16.26 -16.31
C GLU A 146 8.53 17.65 -15.64
N HIS A 147 7.66 17.88 -14.69
CA HIS A 147 7.66 19.01 -13.77
C HIS A 147 6.82 18.69 -12.53
N LYS A 148 7.00 19.40 -11.44
CA LYS A 148 6.15 19.25 -10.26
C LYS A 148 4.75 19.81 -10.54
N ALA A 149 3.76 18.94 -10.74
CA ALA A 149 2.38 19.29 -11.04
C ALA A 149 1.44 19.17 -9.83
N TRP A 150 1.81 18.33 -8.85
CA TRP A 150 0.97 17.97 -7.69
C TRP A 150 1.16 18.94 -6.52
N SER A 151 0.10 19.08 -5.74
CA SER A 151 0.07 19.92 -4.54
C SER A 151 -0.38 19.18 -3.29
N ARG A 152 -1.14 18.12 -3.45
CA ARG A 152 -1.74 17.30 -2.38
C ARG A 152 -2.17 15.94 -2.90
N GLU A 153 -2.76 15.12 -2.03
CA GLU A 153 -3.45 13.91 -2.43
C GLU A 153 -4.73 14.23 -3.23
N ASN A 154 -5.13 13.30 -4.08
CA ASN A 154 -6.35 13.40 -4.87
C ASN A 154 -7.57 13.57 -3.95
N PRO A 155 -8.37 14.65 -4.11
CA PRO A 155 -9.45 15.01 -3.19
C PRO A 155 -10.62 14.02 -3.19
N ILE A 156 -10.66 13.06 -4.11
CA ILE A 156 -11.63 11.94 -4.09
C ILE A 156 -11.37 11.03 -2.89
N LEU A 157 -10.11 10.88 -2.47
CA LEU A 157 -9.74 10.08 -1.32
C LEU A 157 -9.99 10.86 -0.04
N ALA A 158 -11.02 10.47 0.70
CA ALA A 158 -11.31 11.08 1.99
C ALA A 158 -10.25 10.68 3.03
N ILE A 159 -9.67 11.68 3.71
CA ILE A 159 -8.78 11.46 4.85
C ILE A 159 -9.63 11.43 6.12
N GLY A 160 -9.61 10.31 6.82
CA GLY A 160 -10.35 10.11 8.06
C GLY A 160 -9.66 10.73 9.28
N PRO A 161 -10.39 10.90 10.39
CA PRO A 161 -9.84 11.55 11.60
C PRO A 161 -8.72 10.74 12.27
N ASN A 162 -8.71 9.43 12.11
CA ASN A 162 -7.73 8.51 12.69
C ASN A 162 -6.67 8.00 11.68
N ASP A 163 -6.71 8.53 10.45
CA ASP A 163 -5.71 8.21 9.44
C ASP A 163 -4.36 8.86 9.79
N ALA A 164 -3.35 8.50 9.06
CA ALA A 164 -2.02 9.07 9.18
C ALA A 164 -1.57 9.67 7.84
N ILE A 165 -0.71 10.70 7.88
CA ILE A 165 -0.15 11.31 6.68
C ILE A 165 1.37 11.43 6.84
N SER A 166 2.11 10.77 5.96
CA SER A 166 3.57 10.93 5.87
C SER A 166 4.13 10.37 4.57
N ASP A 167 5.11 11.03 4.01
CA ASP A 167 5.93 10.57 2.89
C ASP A 167 7.34 10.12 3.30
N ASN A 168 7.57 9.99 4.61
CA ASN A 168 8.85 9.57 5.17
C ASN A 168 8.79 8.14 5.70
N GLY A 169 9.65 7.25 5.17
CA GLY A 169 9.64 5.83 5.52
C GLY A 169 9.92 5.55 7.00
N ALA A 170 10.83 6.29 7.63
CA ALA A 170 11.14 6.12 9.05
C ALA A 170 9.95 6.54 9.93
N GLU A 171 9.28 7.63 9.60
CA GLU A 171 8.09 8.08 10.31
C GLU A 171 6.93 7.06 10.18
N VAL A 172 6.70 6.56 8.97
CA VAL A 172 5.70 5.51 8.72
C VAL A 172 6.05 4.26 9.53
N TYR A 173 7.32 3.83 9.52
CA TYR A 173 7.76 2.67 10.29
C TYR A 173 7.55 2.88 11.80
N ASN A 174 7.89 4.06 12.34
CA ASN A 174 7.66 4.41 13.75
C ASN A 174 6.18 4.21 14.13
N LEU A 175 5.27 4.75 13.32
CA LEU A 175 3.82 4.62 13.55
C LEU A 175 3.37 3.16 13.49
N LEU A 176 3.83 2.40 12.49
CA LEU A 176 3.52 0.98 12.35
C LEU A 176 3.94 0.20 13.60
N ARG A 177 5.16 0.45 14.10
CA ARG A 177 5.69 -0.21 15.31
C ARG A 177 4.91 0.20 16.56
N GLN A 178 4.60 1.48 16.72
CA GLN A 178 3.79 1.99 17.83
C GLN A 178 2.40 1.31 17.90
N ARG A 179 1.80 1.06 16.72
CA ARG A 179 0.47 0.44 16.61
C ARG A 179 0.51 -1.08 16.59
N GLY A 180 1.69 -1.72 16.71
CA GLY A 180 1.84 -3.17 16.63
C GLY A 180 1.51 -3.76 15.24
N ILE A 181 1.58 -2.93 14.20
CA ILE A 181 1.29 -3.34 12.82
C ILE A 181 2.50 -4.09 12.26
N ASN A 182 2.25 -5.21 11.61
CA ASN A 182 3.25 -6.04 10.95
C ASN A 182 2.91 -6.36 9.50
N THR A 183 1.71 -5.99 9.04
CA THR A 183 1.22 -6.25 7.67
C THR A 183 0.78 -4.94 7.04
N VAL A 184 1.23 -4.69 5.81
CA VAL A 184 0.86 -3.50 5.03
C VAL A 184 0.33 -3.89 3.66
N PHE A 185 -0.88 -3.42 3.35
CA PHE A 185 -1.45 -3.48 2.01
C PHE A 185 -1.06 -2.20 1.28
N VAL A 186 -0.37 -2.32 0.16
CA VAL A 186 0.13 -1.16 -0.60
C VAL A 186 -0.70 -0.99 -1.86
N MET A 187 -1.16 0.23 -2.11
CA MET A 187 -1.90 0.63 -3.32
C MET A 187 -1.50 2.05 -3.72
N GLY A 188 -1.76 2.45 -4.94
CA GLY A 188 -1.41 3.78 -5.45
C GLY A 188 -0.50 3.72 -6.66
N VAL A 189 0.32 4.76 -6.87
CA VAL A 189 1.12 4.93 -8.08
C VAL A 189 2.55 5.39 -7.78
N HIS A 190 3.51 5.20 -8.68
CA HIS A 190 3.38 4.31 -9.84
C HIS A 190 4.04 2.98 -9.51
N THR A 191 3.52 1.89 -10.08
CA THR A 191 3.91 0.50 -9.72
C THR A 191 5.39 0.25 -9.84
N ASN A 192 6.03 0.74 -10.93
CA ASN A 192 7.46 0.59 -11.21
C ASN A 192 8.35 1.57 -10.44
N MET A 193 7.80 2.65 -9.90
CA MET A 193 8.54 3.72 -9.23
C MET A 193 8.24 3.77 -7.73
N CYS A 194 7.28 4.60 -7.33
CA CYS A 194 7.00 4.93 -5.93
C CYS A 194 6.53 3.71 -5.12
N ILE A 195 5.63 2.89 -5.67
CA ILE A 195 5.13 1.65 -5.05
C ILE A 195 6.28 0.68 -4.69
N LEU A 196 7.32 0.64 -5.51
CA LEU A 196 8.51 -0.17 -5.23
C LEU A 196 9.51 0.53 -4.33
N ASN A 197 9.81 1.81 -4.59
CA ASN A 197 11.07 2.43 -4.16
C ASN A 197 10.96 3.48 -3.06
N ARG A 198 9.74 4.00 -2.73
CA ARG A 198 9.61 4.91 -1.59
C ARG A 198 9.99 4.23 -0.28
N GLY A 199 10.56 4.99 0.66
CA GLY A 199 10.99 4.45 1.95
C GLY A 199 9.86 3.86 2.81
N PHE A 200 8.60 4.19 2.51
CA PHE A 200 7.40 3.63 3.12
C PHE A 200 6.74 2.53 2.27
N ALA A 201 7.32 2.17 1.13
CA ALA A 201 6.72 1.28 0.15
C ALA A 201 7.36 -0.13 0.16
N ILE A 202 7.03 -0.95 -0.86
CA ILE A 202 7.22 -2.41 -0.83
C ILE A 202 8.66 -2.81 -0.51
N LYS A 203 9.66 -2.29 -1.25
CA LYS A 203 11.05 -2.76 -1.08
C LYS A 203 11.58 -2.50 0.32
N GLN A 204 11.42 -1.26 0.81
CA GLN A 204 11.97 -0.90 2.11
C GLN A 204 11.21 -1.56 3.26
N MET A 205 9.88 -1.58 3.21
CA MET A 205 9.08 -2.26 4.23
C MET A 205 9.38 -3.76 4.28
N THR A 206 9.53 -4.42 3.13
CA THR A 206 9.95 -5.83 3.08
C THR A 206 11.36 -6.03 3.65
N ARG A 207 12.31 -5.15 3.34
CA ARG A 207 13.67 -5.21 3.91
C ARG A 207 13.67 -5.07 5.43
N TRP A 208 12.74 -4.32 6.00
CA TRP A 208 12.55 -4.19 7.45
C TRP A 208 11.66 -5.28 8.06
N GLY A 209 11.34 -6.34 7.31
CA GLY A 209 10.61 -7.51 7.79
C GLY A 209 9.10 -7.33 7.93
N MET A 210 8.53 -6.28 7.33
CA MET A 210 7.09 -6.12 7.25
C MET A 210 6.50 -7.07 6.20
N LYS A 211 5.30 -7.60 6.47
CA LYS A 211 4.54 -8.38 5.49
C LYS A 211 3.84 -7.41 4.54
N CYS A 212 4.32 -7.30 3.32
CA CYS A 212 3.71 -6.47 2.28
C CYS A 212 2.76 -7.30 1.42
N VAL A 213 1.66 -6.68 0.98
CA VAL A 213 0.72 -7.23 -0.01
C VAL A 213 0.37 -6.10 -0.98
N LEU A 214 0.60 -6.29 -2.27
CA LEU A 214 0.18 -5.33 -3.29
C LEU A 214 -1.31 -5.50 -3.59
N VAL A 215 -2.08 -4.41 -3.61
CA VAL A 215 -3.46 -4.43 -4.15
C VAL A 215 -3.36 -4.15 -5.65
N ARG A 216 -3.20 -5.24 -6.44
CA ARG A 216 -2.71 -5.18 -7.83
C ARG A 216 -3.63 -4.49 -8.84
N ASP A 217 -4.91 -4.41 -8.57
CA ASP A 217 -5.87 -3.70 -9.42
C ASP A 217 -6.12 -2.24 -8.96
N LEU A 218 -5.40 -1.79 -7.92
CA LEU A 218 -5.38 -0.41 -7.44
C LEU A 218 -3.98 0.21 -7.56
N THR A 219 -3.29 -0.11 -8.66
CA THR A 219 -1.99 0.48 -9.03
C THR A 219 -1.88 0.63 -10.55
N ASP A 220 -0.99 1.50 -11.00
CA ASP A 220 -0.71 1.76 -12.40
C ASP A 220 0.77 2.11 -12.57
N ALA A 221 1.42 1.62 -13.64
CA ALA A 221 2.82 1.91 -13.91
C ALA A 221 2.99 3.21 -14.71
N MET A 222 4.07 3.92 -14.51
CA MET A 222 4.55 4.92 -15.47
C MET A 222 5.29 4.17 -16.57
N TYR A 223 4.59 3.90 -17.68
CA TYR A 223 5.14 3.15 -18.79
C TYR A 223 4.60 3.65 -20.13
N ASN A 224 5.52 4.02 -21.01
CA ASN A 224 5.23 4.40 -22.38
C ASN A 224 5.29 3.14 -23.30
N PRO A 225 4.18 2.74 -23.98
CA PRO A 225 4.19 1.61 -24.91
C PRO A 225 5.18 1.71 -26.08
N ALA A 226 5.70 2.90 -26.36
CA ALA A 226 6.77 3.10 -27.34
C ALA A 226 8.14 2.60 -26.85
N GLN A 227 8.29 2.31 -25.58
CA GLN A 227 9.50 1.76 -24.98
C GLN A 227 9.41 0.23 -24.83
N ALA A 228 10.58 -0.41 -24.63
CA ALA A 228 10.61 -1.87 -24.42
C ALA A 228 9.77 -2.28 -23.21
N PRO A 229 9.06 -3.39 -23.27
CA PRO A 229 9.00 -4.42 -24.31
C PRO A 229 7.94 -4.18 -25.40
N HIS A 230 7.50 -2.93 -25.65
CA HIS A 230 6.57 -2.55 -26.71
C HIS A 230 5.20 -3.25 -26.60
N VAL A 231 4.67 -3.29 -25.39
CA VAL A 231 3.33 -3.86 -25.10
C VAL A 231 2.35 -2.75 -24.77
N SER A 232 1.06 -3.09 -24.62
CA SER A 232 0.08 -2.11 -24.15
C SER A 232 0.42 -1.60 -22.74
N HIS A 233 -0.01 -0.38 -22.39
CA HIS A 233 0.19 0.21 -21.07
C HIS A 233 -0.27 -0.73 -19.95
N ALA A 234 -1.47 -1.31 -20.09
CA ALA A 234 -2.00 -2.27 -19.11
C ALA A 234 -1.11 -3.53 -18.99
N ARG A 235 -0.53 -4.03 -20.11
CA ARG A 235 0.39 -5.17 -20.05
C ARG A 235 1.72 -4.78 -19.41
N GLY A 236 2.20 -3.56 -19.62
CA GLY A 236 3.38 -3.02 -18.93
C GLY A 236 3.18 -2.99 -17.41
N THR A 237 2.02 -2.49 -16.96
CA THR A 237 1.65 -2.53 -15.53
C THR A 237 1.61 -3.96 -14.99
N GLU A 238 0.97 -4.91 -15.72
CA GLU A 238 0.92 -6.31 -15.29
C GLU A 238 2.32 -6.95 -15.21
N LEU A 239 3.24 -6.63 -16.12
CA LEU A 239 4.62 -7.11 -16.05
C LEU A 239 5.33 -6.67 -14.76
N VAL A 240 5.12 -5.42 -14.33
CA VAL A 240 5.67 -4.93 -13.06
C VAL A 240 5.02 -5.61 -11.86
N ILE A 241 3.70 -5.86 -11.90
CA ILE A 241 3.01 -6.64 -10.87
C ILE A 241 3.60 -8.05 -10.78
N GLU A 242 3.80 -8.72 -11.92
CA GLU A 242 4.45 -10.03 -11.97
C GLU A 242 5.87 -10.01 -11.38
N TYR A 243 6.64 -8.94 -11.63
CA TYR A 243 7.96 -8.73 -11.02
C TYR A 243 7.86 -8.61 -9.50
N ILE A 244 6.88 -7.84 -8.99
CA ILE A 244 6.66 -7.71 -7.55
C ILE A 244 6.32 -9.06 -6.93
N GLU A 245 5.44 -9.85 -7.56
CA GLU A 245 5.03 -11.17 -7.10
C GLU A 245 6.15 -12.21 -7.11
N ARG A 246 7.15 -12.05 -7.98
CA ARG A 246 8.34 -12.92 -8.04
C ARG A 246 9.33 -12.63 -6.92
N TYR A 247 9.55 -11.36 -6.62
CA TYR A 247 10.77 -10.97 -5.87
C TYR A 247 10.48 -10.26 -4.55
N TRP A 248 9.28 -9.72 -4.36
CA TRP A 248 9.04 -8.83 -3.23
C TRP A 248 7.89 -9.28 -2.33
N CYS A 249 6.69 -9.38 -2.85
CA CYS A 249 5.51 -9.72 -2.03
C CYS A 249 4.36 -10.26 -2.88
N PRO A 250 3.42 -11.01 -2.28
CA PRO A 250 2.21 -11.43 -2.96
C PRO A 250 1.29 -10.23 -3.26
N SER A 251 0.30 -10.45 -4.11
CA SER A 251 -0.73 -9.47 -4.44
C SER A 251 -2.14 -10.00 -4.16
N THR A 252 -3.10 -9.08 -4.05
CA THR A 252 -4.54 -9.37 -3.94
C THR A 252 -5.34 -8.45 -4.85
N LEU A 253 -6.64 -8.70 -5.00
CA LEU A 253 -7.57 -7.80 -5.67
C LEU A 253 -8.33 -6.94 -4.66
N SER A 254 -8.67 -5.72 -5.06
CA SER A 254 -9.46 -4.79 -4.25
C SER A 254 -10.80 -5.37 -3.82
N LYS A 255 -11.48 -6.11 -4.72
CA LYS A 255 -12.76 -6.77 -4.42
C LYS A 255 -12.65 -7.80 -3.29
N ASP A 256 -11.55 -8.55 -3.27
CA ASP A 256 -11.32 -9.60 -2.27
C ASP A 256 -10.98 -8.96 -0.91
N LEU A 257 -10.14 -7.91 -0.92
CA LEU A 257 -9.84 -7.13 0.27
C LEU A 257 -11.11 -6.48 0.83
N LEU A 258 -11.93 -5.84 -0.03
CA LEU A 258 -13.18 -5.20 0.37
C LEU A 258 -14.16 -6.22 0.99
N ALA A 259 -14.32 -7.38 0.39
CA ALA A 259 -15.17 -8.45 0.90
C ALA A 259 -14.69 -8.97 2.27
N ALA A 260 -13.37 -9.17 2.42
CA ALA A 260 -12.77 -9.62 3.68
C ALA A 260 -12.95 -8.57 4.80
N LEU A 261 -12.72 -7.29 4.50
CA LEU A 261 -12.92 -6.20 5.45
C LEU A 261 -14.39 -6.04 5.85
N ALA A 262 -15.34 -6.20 4.91
CA ALA A 262 -16.76 -6.16 5.19
C ALA A 262 -17.24 -7.31 6.12
N GLY A 263 -16.53 -8.44 6.09
CA GLY A 263 -16.78 -9.57 6.98
C GLY A 263 -16.33 -9.34 8.43
N ILE A 264 -15.50 -8.33 8.68
CA ILE A 264 -15.05 -7.95 10.01
C ILE A 264 -16.15 -7.10 10.67
N ARG A 265 -16.86 -7.71 11.61
CA ARG A 265 -17.85 -6.99 12.40
C ARG A 265 -17.11 -6.20 13.50
N ASN A 266 -17.30 -4.88 13.52
CA ASN A 266 -16.96 -4.11 14.69
C ASN A 266 -17.77 -4.71 15.84
N GLY A 267 -17.06 -5.27 16.84
CA GLY A 267 -17.71 -5.76 18.05
C GLY A 267 -18.34 -4.55 18.77
N ASN A 268 -19.65 -4.42 18.64
CA ASN A 268 -20.47 -3.58 19.51
C ASN A 268 -20.61 -4.23 20.88
#